data_dbb378be8e121114e34ba661e906a80a
#
_entry.id   dbb378be8e121114e34ba661e906a80a
#
_cell.length_a   1.000
_cell.length_b   1.000
_cell.length_c   1.000
_cell.angle_alpha   90.00
_cell.angle_beta   90.00
_cell.angle_gamma   90.00
#
_symmetry.space_group_name_H-M   'P 1'
#
loop_
_entity.id
_entity.type
_entity.pdbx_description
1 polymer ?
#
loop_
_entity_poly.entity_id
_entity_poly.type
_entity_poly.pdbx_seq_one_letter_code
_entity_poly.pdbx_strand_id
1 'polypeptide(L)'
;MPKGIYKVPTAVNEPIKSYAAGSAERKELQAMLKELRSKEIDIPMYIGGKEVRSENKARLAPPHDHKHTLGYFHKSDKTHVTAAIDAALAAKEQWANLSWEHRA
;
A
#
# COMPACT_ATOMS: atom_id res chain seq x y z
N MET A 1 16.97 -1.66 -33.01
CA MET A 1 17.53 -0.31 -33.20
C MET A 1 17.57 0.39 -31.87
N PRO A 2 18.69 0.94 -31.42
CA PRO A 2 18.73 1.76 -30.23
C PRO A 2 17.92 3.03 -30.49
N LYS A 3 16.85 3.21 -29.77
CA LYS A 3 16.05 4.42 -29.80
C LYS A 3 16.73 5.50 -28.99
N GLY A 4 17.13 6.51 -29.63
CA GLY A 4 17.98 7.60 -29.30
C GLY A 4 17.86 8.26 -27.96
N ILE A 5 17.04 9.14 -27.57
CA ILE A 5 17.20 10.00 -26.39
C ILE A 5 16.10 9.68 -25.37
N TYR A 6 16.51 9.18 -24.20
CA TYR A 6 15.60 8.96 -23.08
C TYR A 6 15.64 10.15 -22.12
N LYS A 7 14.47 10.68 -21.76
CA LYS A 7 14.34 11.62 -20.67
C LYS A 7 13.91 10.84 -19.42
N VAL A 8 14.84 10.63 -18.52
CA VAL A 8 14.55 10.10 -17.19
C VAL A 8 14.15 11.27 -16.29
N PRO A 9 13.05 11.19 -15.52
CA PRO A 9 12.70 12.20 -14.55
C PRO A 9 13.81 12.39 -13.53
N THR A 10 14.10 13.65 -13.16
CA THR A 10 15.07 13.92 -12.10
C THR A 10 14.49 13.45 -10.77
N ALA A 11 15.22 12.58 -10.08
CA ALA A 11 14.84 12.14 -8.76
C ALA A 11 14.96 13.30 -7.76
N VAL A 12 13.89 13.56 -7.01
CA VAL A 12 13.84 14.59 -5.98
C VAL A 12 13.44 13.92 -4.67
N ASN A 13 14.26 14.11 -3.64
CA ASN A 13 13.95 13.59 -2.31
C ASN A 13 12.84 14.41 -1.64
N GLU A 14 12.11 13.77 -0.75
CA GLU A 14 11.11 14.42 0.09
C GLU A 14 11.76 15.51 0.97
N PRO A 15 11.02 16.60 1.27
CA PRO A 15 11.52 17.62 2.18
C PRO A 15 11.79 17.04 3.58
N ILE A 16 12.97 17.32 4.12
CA ILE A 16 13.32 16.95 5.49
C ILE A 16 12.69 17.96 6.45
N LYS A 17 11.79 17.48 7.31
CA LYS A 17 11.11 18.29 8.34
C LYS A 17 11.66 17.95 9.72
N SER A 18 11.82 18.97 10.57
CA SER A 18 12.39 18.81 11.91
C SER A 18 11.40 18.32 12.96
N TYR A 19 10.10 18.53 12.76
CA TYR A 19 9.04 18.24 13.73
C TYR A 19 9.31 18.85 15.13
N ALA A 20 9.96 20.01 15.16
CA ALA A 20 10.31 20.71 16.39
C ALA A 20 9.07 21.04 17.23
N ALA A 21 9.26 21.22 18.53
CA ALA A 21 8.19 21.61 19.43
C ALA A 21 7.50 22.90 18.96
N GLY A 22 6.17 22.87 18.85
CA GLY A 22 5.37 24.00 18.40
C GLY A 22 5.30 24.21 16.88
N SER A 23 6.04 23.44 16.07
CA SER A 23 6.00 23.54 14.61
C SER A 23 4.64 23.08 14.04
N ALA A 24 4.31 23.61 12.87
CA ALA A 24 3.07 23.26 12.17
C ALA A 24 3.03 21.76 11.80
N GLU A 25 4.13 21.25 11.24
CA GLU A 25 4.28 19.84 10.86
C GLU A 25 4.14 18.88 12.05
N ARG A 26 4.58 19.27 13.25
CA ARG A 26 4.38 18.46 14.45
C ARG A 26 2.92 18.43 14.89
N LYS A 27 2.21 19.54 14.80
CA LYS A 27 0.78 19.64 15.11
C LYS A 27 -0.04 18.79 14.15
N GLU A 28 0.27 18.86 12.85
CA GLU A 28 -0.36 18.03 11.81
C GLU A 28 -0.13 16.54 12.06
N LEU A 29 1.11 16.15 12.38
CA LEU A 29 1.45 14.76 12.72
C LEU A 29 0.64 14.27 13.92
N GLN A 30 0.58 15.05 15.00
CA GLN A 30 -0.18 14.68 16.20
C GLN A 30 -1.69 14.55 15.92
N ALA A 31 -2.25 15.45 15.11
CA ALA A 31 -3.63 15.39 14.70
C ALA A 31 -3.92 14.12 13.87
N MET A 32 -3.05 13.81 12.91
CA MET A 32 -3.18 12.61 12.07
C MET A 32 -3.03 11.33 12.88
N LEU A 33 -2.09 11.25 13.82
CA LEU A 33 -1.94 10.10 14.71
C LEU A 33 -3.20 9.87 15.55
N LYS A 34 -3.80 10.95 16.07
CA LYS A 34 -5.06 10.86 16.83
C LYS A 34 -6.20 10.37 15.95
N GLU A 35 -6.30 10.89 14.72
CA GLU A 35 -7.32 10.47 13.76
C GLU A 35 -7.18 8.99 13.40
N LEU A 36 -5.98 8.57 12.98
CA LEU A 36 -5.72 7.18 12.59
C LEU A 36 -5.95 6.19 13.75
N ARG A 37 -5.57 6.59 14.97
CA ARG A 37 -5.80 5.77 16.16
C ARG A 37 -7.28 5.62 16.52
N SER A 38 -8.12 6.57 16.14
CA SER A 38 -9.57 6.55 16.43
C SER A 38 -10.38 5.69 15.46
N LYS A 39 -9.77 5.24 14.36
CA LYS A 39 -10.44 4.48 13.30
C LYS A 39 -9.96 3.04 13.29
N GLU A 40 -10.89 2.12 13.15
CA GLU A 40 -10.57 0.73 12.81
C GLU A 40 -10.59 0.58 11.28
N ILE A 41 -9.54 -0.06 10.74
CA ILE A 41 -9.35 -0.24 9.30
C ILE A 41 -9.77 -1.65 8.91
N ASP A 42 -10.55 -1.80 7.85
CA ASP A 42 -10.82 -3.09 7.21
C ASP A 42 -9.91 -3.20 5.98
N ILE A 43 -8.93 -4.12 6.04
CA ILE A 43 -7.90 -4.29 5.00
C ILE A 43 -8.27 -5.47 4.12
N PRO A 44 -8.81 -5.24 2.91
CA PRO A 44 -9.14 -6.31 1.98
C PRO A 44 -7.88 -6.87 1.30
N MET A 45 -8.03 -8.01 0.65
CA MET A 45 -7.08 -8.46 -0.37
C MET A 45 -7.33 -7.69 -1.67
N TYR A 46 -6.29 -7.49 -2.47
CA TYR A 46 -6.41 -6.95 -3.83
C TYR A 46 -5.99 -8.01 -4.83
N ILE A 47 -6.96 -8.50 -5.59
CA ILE A 47 -6.75 -9.55 -6.60
C ILE A 47 -7.32 -9.08 -7.93
N GLY A 48 -6.47 -9.01 -8.95
CA GLY A 48 -6.88 -8.54 -10.28
C GLY A 48 -7.41 -7.10 -10.28
N GLY A 49 -6.87 -6.23 -9.42
CA GLY A 49 -7.28 -4.83 -9.27
C GLY A 49 -8.60 -4.62 -8.54
N LYS A 50 -9.15 -5.66 -7.90
CA LYS A 50 -10.41 -5.59 -7.15
C LYS A 50 -10.20 -5.91 -5.67
N GLU A 51 -10.97 -5.26 -4.82
CA GLU A 51 -11.04 -5.61 -3.40
C GLU A 51 -11.76 -6.94 -3.21
N VAL A 52 -11.12 -7.86 -2.49
CA VAL A 52 -11.67 -9.16 -2.14
C VAL A 52 -11.66 -9.32 -0.63
N ARG A 53 -12.80 -9.69 -0.08
CA ARG A 53 -13.00 -9.90 1.36
C ARG A 53 -13.32 -11.35 1.65
N SER A 54 -12.88 -11.85 2.80
CA SER A 54 -13.21 -13.18 3.31
C SER A 54 -13.84 -13.10 4.69
N GLU A 55 -14.54 -14.12 5.10
CA GLU A 55 -15.07 -14.22 6.46
C GLU A 55 -13.97 -14.49 7.50
N ASN A 56 -12.82 -15.02 7.07
CA ASN A 56 -11.68 -15.28 7.96
C ASN A 56 -10.82 -14.04 8.08
N LYS A 57 -10.95 -13.34 9.20
CA LYS A 57 -10.23 -12.10 9.51
C LYS A 57 -9.28 -12.29 10.69
N ALA A 58 -8.21 -11.51 10.69
CA ALA A 58 -7.34 -11.39 11.85
C ALA A 58 -7.26 -9.94 12.33
N ARG A 59 -7.27 -9.77 13.64
CA ARG A 59 -7.17 -8.48 14.29
C ARG A 59 -5.73 -7.95 14.29
N LEU A 60 -5.58 -6.68 14.05
CA LEU A 60 -4.33 -5.95 14.17
C LEU A 60 -4.32 -5.11 15.44
N ALA A 61 -3.27 -5.23 16.22
CA ALA A 61 -3.04 -4.44 17.40
C ALA A 61 -1.61 -3.86 17.39
N PRO A 62 -1.38 -2.66 17.96
CA PRO A 62 -0.03 -2.16 18.13
C PRO A 62 0.80 -3.06 19.04
N PRO A 63 2.11 -3.26 18.78
CA PRO A 63 2.96 -4.08 19.65
C PRO A 63 3.06 -3.57 21.09
N HIS A 64 2.91 -2.28 21.29
CA HIS A 64 3.00 -1.62 22.61
C HIS A 64 1.65 -1.44 23.32
N ASP A 65 0.54 -1.76 22.66
CA ASP A 65 -0.80 -1.62 23.21
C ASP A 65 -1.75 -2.68 22.62
N HIS A 66 -1.65 -3.90 23.10
CA HIS A 66 -2.44 -5.03 22.59
C HIS A 66 -3.95 -4.91 22.85
N LYS A 67 -4.37 -4.01 23.73
CA LYS A 67 -5.81 -3.77 24.00
C LYS A 67 -6.44 -2.90 22.90
N HIS A 68 -5.64 -2.11 22.21
CA HIS A 68 -6.10 -1.26 21.13
C HIS A 68 -6.26 -2.06 19.83
N THR A 69 -7.38 -1.89 19.13
CA THR A 69 -7.60 -2.48 17.80
C THR A 69 -7.33 -1.44 16.73
N LEU A 70 -6.37 -1.70 15.84
CA LEU A 70 -6.10 -0.86 14.68
C LEU A 70 -7.03 -1.20 13.51
N GLY A 71 -7.45 -2.46 13.43
CA GLY A 71 -8.30 -2.92 12.37
C GLY A 71 -8.21 -4.43 12.17
N TYR A 72 -8.65 -4.87 11.00
CA TYR A 72 -8.69 -6.27 10.62
C TYR A 72 -8.17 -6.44 9.20
N PHE A 73 -7.47 -7.54 8.94
CA PHE A 73 -7.12 -7.93 7.60
C PHE A 73 -7.78 -9.27 7.23
N HIS A 74 -8.11 -9.43 5.97
CA HIS A 74 -8.73 -10.64 5.44
C HIS A 74 -7.68 -11.68 5.12
N LYS A 75 -7.83 -12.89 5.66
CA LYS A 75 -6.96 -14.03 5.37
C LYS A 75 -7.40 -14.69 4.07
N SER A 76 -6.42 -15.04 3.25
CA SER A 76 -6.64 -15.81 2.03
C SER A 76 -6.79 -17.29 2.31
N ASP A 77 -7.48 -17.96 1.41
CA ASP A 77 -7.53 -19.42 1.28
C ASP A 77 -6.95 -19.84 -0.09
N LYS A 78 -7.04 -21.14 -0.40
CA LYS A 78 -6.55 -21.69 -1.66
C LYS A 78 -7.23 -21.06 -2.89
N THR A 79 -8.50 -20.73 -2.80
CA THR A 79 -9.25 -20.14 -3.92
C THR A 79 -8.76 -18.73 -4.24
N HIS A 80 -8.50 -17.93 -3.22
CA HIS A 80 -7.93 -16.59 -3.36
C HIS A 80 -6.52 -16.62 -3.95
N VAL A 81 -5.68 -17.58 -3.49
CA VAL A 81 -4.32 -17.75 -4.03
C VAL A 81 -4.36 -18.12 -5.50
N THR A 82 -5.22 -19.06 -5.89
CA THR A 82 -5.39 -19.46 -7.30
C THR A 82 -5.85 -18.27 -8.14
N ALA A 83 -6.87 -17.53 -7.68
CA ALA A 83 -7.35 -16.34 -8.39
C ALA A 83 -6.27 -15.26 -8.54
N ALA A 84 -5.40 -15.08 -7.56
CA ALA A 84 -4.28 -14.15 -7.63
C ALA A 84 -3.24 -14.58 -8.68
N ILE A 85 -2.93 -15.89 -8.75
CA ILE A 85 -2.04 -16.46 -9.77
C ILE A 85 -2.63 -16.24 -11.17
N ASP A 86 -3.90 -16.56 -11.36
CA ASP A 86 -4.58 -16.39 -12.65
C ASP A 86 -4.60 -14.93 -13.11
N ALA A 87 -4.88 -14.01 -12.19
CA ALA A 87 -4.85 -12.57 -12.47
C ALA A 87 -3.43 -12.08 -12.84
N ALA A 88 -2.41 -12.58 -12.15
CA ALA A 88 -1.01 -12.24 -12.45
C ALA A 88 -0.59 -12.77 -13.83
N LEU A 89 -0.97 -14.01 -14.17
CA LEU A 89 -0.69 -14.60 -15.47
C LEU A 89 -1.42 -13.86 -16.60
N ALA A 90 -2.66 -13.44 -16.39
CA ALA A 90 -3.41 -12.63 -17.35
C ALA A 90 -2.76 -11.27 -17.63
N ALA A 91 -2.17 -10.63 -16.61
CA ALA A 91 -1.49 -9.34 -16.76
C ALA A 91 -0.07 -9.46 -17.35
N LYS A 92 0.53 -10.64 -17.29
CA LYS A 92 1.96 -10.86 -17.62
C LYS A 92 2.34 -10.37 -18.99
N GLU A 93 1.59 -10.73 -20.03
CA GLU A 93 1.93 -10.40 -21.41
C GLU A 93 1.92 -8.89 -21.65
N GLN A 94 0.87 -8.21 -21.21
CA GLN A 94 0.76 -6.77 -21.33
C GLN A 94 1.91 -6.06 -20.61
N TRP A 95 2.22 -6.46 -19.38
CA TRP A 95 3.31 -5.88 -18.58
C TRP A 95 4.68 -6.13 -19.22
N ALA A 96 4.93 -7.34 -19.71
CA ALA A 96 6.18 -7.71 -20.35
C ALA A 96 6.46 -6.92 -21.64
N ASN A 97 5.40 -6.55 -22.36
CA ASN A 97 5.50 -5.81 -23.62
C ASN A 97 5.56 -4.28 -23.44
N LEU A 98 5.34 -3.77 -22.22
CA LEU A 98 5.58 -2.36 -21.92
C LEU A 98 7.07 -2.04 -22.04
N SER A 99 7.39 -0.86 -22.59
CA SER A 99 8.77 -0.37 -22.58
C SER A 99 9.23 -0.13 -21.14
N TRP A 100 10.54 -0.18 -20.92
CA TRP A 100 11.09 0.03 -19.58
C TRP A 100 10.76 1.42 -19.01
N GLU A 101 10.62 2.44 -19.87
CA GLU A 101 10.23 3.80 -19.47
C GLU A 101 8.81 3.87 -18.89
N HIS A 102 7.90 3.03 -19.41
CA HIS A 102 6.53 2.95 -18.92
C HIS A 102 6.38 2.08 -17.67
N ARG A 103 7.43 1.31 -17.34
CA ARG A 103 7.44 0.50 -16.10
C ARG A 103 8.18 1.18 -14.95
N ALA A 104 8.95 2.22 -15.23
CA ALA A 104 9.64 3.05 -14.25
C ALA A 104 8.77 4.20 -13.76
#